data_f047e1e7c6084af9e9db6b37366b0bc8
#
_entry.id   f047e1e7c6084af9e9db6b37366b0bc8
#
_cell.length_a   1.000
_cell.length_b   1.000
_cell.length_c   1.000
_cell.angle_alpha   90.00
_cell.angle_beta   90.00
_cell.angle_gamma   90.00
#
_symmetry.space_group_name_H-M   'P 1'
#
loop_
_entity.id
_entity.type
_entity.pdbx_description
1 polymer ?
#
loop_
_entity_poly.entity_id
_entity_poly.type
_entity_poly.pdbx_seq_one_letter_code
_entity_poly.pdbx_strand_id
1 'polypeptide(L)'
;MVLKRDLLQFMIWRSFRVQSKMPSEKAAGEISENGTSSQSSTFIKQEDLASGKWLKLSNVYYADPTGRQRVWEVTSRTTKVAGDLPDAVVIIPILRRNLHYDCTILVKQFRPAFCKYTIEFPAGLLDPNETVETCAKRELKEETGYTGVVKHSTPASALDGGMSNSTAQFLTVQIDGDLPENQNPEQKSEFIEVLTVPMDELLSKLNEYSTEGMVVDSRLYMYALAMEHTKGMVQPKTPK
;
A
#
# COMPACT_ATOMS: atom_id res chain seq x y z
N MET A 1 43.83 10.28 -2.03
CA MET A 1 43.21 11.42 -1.33
C MET A 1 41.81 10.96 -0.94
N VAL A 2 41.67 10.75 0.36
CA VAL A 2 40.52 10.11 1.02
C VAL A 2 39.40 11.11 1.19
N LEU A 3 38.18 10.79 0.77
CA LEU A 3 36.94 11.45 1.22
C LEU A 3 35.80 10.40 1.21
N LYS A 4 35.67 9.80 2.32
CA LYS A 4 34.61 9.74 3.33
C LYS A 4 33.28 9.21 2.86
N ARG A 5 33.11 7.91 3.18
CA ARG A 5 31.84 7.29 3.63
C ARG A 5 31.31 8.09 4.82
N ASP A 6 30.14 8.70 4.71
CA ASP A 6 29.24 9.07 5.82
C ASP A 6 27.97 9.69 5.25
N LEU A 7 27.04 8.85 4.77
CA LEU A 7 25.68 9.26 4.39
C LEU A 7 24.66 8.14 4.63
N LEU A 8 24.85 7.43 5.74
CA LEU A 8 23.89 6.38 6.14
C LEU A 8 23.47 6.53 7.61
N GLN A 9 23.25 7.76 8.07
CA GLN A 9 22.81 8.01 9.46
C GLN A 9 22.03 9.33 9.60
N PHE A 10 21.00 9.55 8.79
CA PHE A 10 20.10 10.69 8.98
C PHE A 10 18.65 10.31 8.73
N MET A 11 18.12 9.40 9.54
CA MET A 11 16.69 9.31 9.84
C MET A 11 16.48 9.01 11.31
N ILE A 12 17.07 9.83 12.17
CA ILE A 12 16.74 9.89 13.59
C ILE A 12 16.18 11.29 13.87
N TRP A 13 14.88 11.37 13.91
CA TRP A 13 14.02 12.29 14.63
C TRP A 13 14.71 13.50 15.31
N ARG A 14 14.67 14.67 14.68
CA ARG A 14 14.77 15.93 15.41
C ARG A 14 13.37 16.32 15.88
N SER A 15 13.12 16.13 17.18
CA SER A 15 12.01 16.74 17.89
C SER A 15 12.11 18.27 17.78
N PHE A 16 11.23 18.89 17.04
CA PHE A 16 10.99 20.32 17.15
C PHE A 16 10.32 20.58 18.49
N ARG A 17 11.06 21.21 19.41
CA ARG A 17 10.56 21.67 20.69
C ARG A 17 9.82 22.98 20.48
N VAL A 18 8.50 22.92 20.28
CA VAL A 18 7.65 24.10 20.45
C VAL A 18 7.33 24.18 21.95
N GLN A 19 7.86 25.21 22.61
CA GLN A 19 7.49 25.51 23.99
C GLN A 19 6.11 26.17 23.99
N SER A 20 5.06 25.40 24.30
CA SER A 20 3.78 25.91 24.77
C SER A 20 3.66 25.64 26.26
N LYS A 21 3.36 26.69 27.04
CA LYS A 21 3.14 26.63 28.49
C LYS A 21 2.02 25.65 28.81
N MET A 22 2.32 24.66 29.64
CA MET A 22 1.36 23.74 30.25
C MET A 22 0.57 24.41 31.36
N PRO A 23 -0.74 24.09 31.52
CA PRO A 23 -1.46 24.35 32.74
C PRO A 23 -1.08 23.32 33.83
N SER A 24 -1.08 23.78 35.09
CA SER A 24 -0.62 23.09 36.28
C SER A 24 -1.41 21.81 36.62
N GLU A 25 -0.67 20.85 37.14
CA GLU A 25 -1.13 19.60 37.75
C GLU A 25 -2.14 19.81 38.87
N LYS A 26 -3.20 19.00 38.91
CA LYS A 26 -3.85 18.56 40.16
C LYS A 26 -4.49 17.19 39.97
N ALA A 27 -4.23 16.38 41.00
CA ALA A 27 -4.87 15.13 41.44
C ALA A 27 -4.14 13.84 41.06
N ALA A 28 -3.30 13.41 42.02
CA ALA A 28 -2.85 12.04 42.17
C ALA A 28 -3.99 11.19 42.73
N GLY A 29 -4.36 10.10 42.04
CA GLY A 29 -5.16 9.01 42.57
C GLY A 29 -4.25 7.80 42.80
N GLU A 30 -4.38 7.16 43.96
CA GLU A 30 -3.58 6.05 44.45
C GLU A 30 -3.56 4.86 43.50
N ILE A 31 -2.36 4.33 43.25
CA ILE A 31 -2.12 3.15 42.43
C ILE A 31 -2.19 1.93 43.32
N SER A 32 -3.15 1.06 43.11
CA SER A 32 -3.18 -0.29 43.67
C SER A 32 -2.27 -1.19 42.82
N GLU A 33 -1.21 -1.70 43.44
CA GLU A 33 -0.37 -2.76 42.87
C GLU A 33 -1.15 -4.08 42.87
N ASN A 34 -1.53 -4.57 41.68
CA ASN A 34 -1.48 -6.00 41.32
C ASN A 34 -2.12 -6.21 39.95
N GLY A 35 -1.34 -6.76 39.04
CA GLY A 35 -1.80 -7.28 37.75
C GLY A 35 -1.11 -6.60 36.55
N THR A 36 -0.24 -7.34 35.90
CA THR A 36 0.32 -7.00 34.58
C THR A 36 -0.77 -6.92 33.51
N SER A 37 -1.56 -5.83 33.50
CA SER A 37 -2.33 -5.46 32.35
C SER A 37 -1.34 -4.77 31.40
N SER A 38 -1.12 -5.33 30.21
CA SER A 38 -0.44 -4.64 29.13
C SER A 38 -1.24 -3.35 28.86
N GLN A 39 -0.75 -2.22 29.41
CA GLN A 39 -1.39 -0.93 29.13
C GLN A 39 -1.32 -0.70 27.63
N SER A 40 -2.47 -0.65 26.99
CA SER A 40 -2.61 -0.37 25.57
C SER A 40 -2.68 1.14 25.35
N SER A 41 -2.12 1.60 24.23
CA SER A 41 -2.34 2.98 23.79
C SER A 41 -3.83 3.22 23.52
N THR A 42 -4.34 4.40 23.90
CA THR A 42 -5.75 4.76 23.74
C THR A 42 -5.90 6.07 22.96
N PHE A 43 -6.85 6.09 22.02
CA PHE A 43 -7.22 7.29 21.28
C PHE A 43 -7.89 8.29 22.24
N ILE A 44 -7.56 9.59 22.10
CA ILE A 44 -8.15 10.67 22.90
C ILE A 44 -9.06 11.52 21.99
N LYS A 45 -8.50 12.13 20.95
CA LYS A 45 -9.23 12.97 19.99
C LYS A 45 -8.44 13.16 18.71
N GLN A 46 -9.12 13.67 17.70
CA GLN A 46 -8.51 14.12 16.45
C GLN A 46 -8.94 15.54 16.15
N GLU A 47 -8.01 16.36 15.66
CA GLU A 47 -8.24 17.74 15.25
C GLU A 47 -7.72 17.95 13.85
N ASP A 48 -8.57 18.40 12.93
CA ASP A 48 -8.18 18.68 11.55
C ASP A 48 -7.38 19.99 11.50
N LEU A 49 -6.20 19.96 10.87
CA LEU A 49 -5.31 21.12 10.70
C LEU A 49 -5.53 21.80 9.36
N ALA A 50 -5.73 21.01 8.30
CA ALA A 50 -5.97 21.50 6.94
C ALA A 50 -6.77 20.48 6.15
N SER A 51 -7.60 20.96 5.22
CA SER A 51 -8.37 20.09 4.33
C SER A 51 -8.30 20.64 2.90
N GLY A 52 -7.88 19.77 1.98
CA GLY A 52 -7.96 19.97 0.55
C GLY A 52 -9.18 19.27 -0.02
N LYS A 53 -9.25 19.18 -1.36
CA LYS A 53 -10.32 18.45 -2.06
C LYS A 53 -10.26 16.94 -1.80
N TRP A 54 -9.06 16.36 -1.74
CA TRP A 54 -8.84 14.92 -1.72
C TRP A 54 -8.19 14.39 -0.43
N LEU A 55 -7.49 15.26 0.28
CA LEU A 55 -6.75 14.91 1.48
C LEU A 55 -7.02 15.92 2.58
N LYS A 56 -6.95 15.46 3.81
CA LYS A 56 -6.89 16.29 5.01
C LYS A 56 -5.71 15.88 5.87
N LEU A 57 -5.14 16.85 6.58
CA LEU A 57 -4.11 16.69 7.60
C LEU A 57 -4.74 16.91 8.97
N SER A 58 -4.45 16.03 9.91
CA SER A 58 -5.01 16.11 11.27
C SER A 58 -3.94 15.77 12.31
N ASN A 59 -4.12 16.32 13.54
CA ASN A 59 -3.46 15.84 14.73
C ASN A 59 -4.30 14.79 15.42
N VAL A 60 -3.73 13.62 15.67
CA VAL A 60 -4.32 12.57 16.51
C VAL A 60 -3.65 12.59 17.86
N TYR A 61 -4.45 12.80 18.91
CA TYR A 61 -4.01 12.78 20.31
C TYR A 61 -4.32 11.39 20.90
N TYR A 62 -3.33 10.80 21.53
CA TYR A 62 -3.47 9.48 22.15
C TYR A 62 -2.65 9.39 23.44
N ALA A 63 -3.03 8.51 24.35
CA ALA A 63 -2.21 8.14 25.49
C ALA A 63 -1.35 6.92 25.11
N ASP A 64 -0.03 7.00 25.39
CA ASP A 64 0.86 5.86 25.21
C ASP A 64 0.64 4.83 26.38
N PRO A 65 1.27 3.64 26.32
CA PRO A 65 1.11 2.62 27.37
C PRO A 65 1.50 3.08 28.79
N THR A 66 2.23 4.18 28.91
CA THR A 66 2.58 4.79 30.22
C THR A 66 1.56 5.83 30.71
N GLY A 67 0.47 6.03 29.93
CA GLY A 67 -0.54 7.06 30.21
C GLY A 67 -0.15 8.47 29.76
N ARG A 68 1.03 8.65 29.16
CA ARG A 68 1.48 9.95 28.70
C ARG A 68 0.80 10.33 27.39
N GLN A 69 0.27 11.54 27.31
CA GLN A 69 -0.34 12.06 26.09
C GLN A 69 0.72 12.33 25.01
N ARG A 70 0.40 11.88 23.80
CA ARG A 70 1.20 12.06 22.58
C ARG A 70 0.35 12.67 21.49
N VAL A 71 1.02 13.24 20.49
CA VAL A 71 0.41 13.79 19.28
C VAL A 71 1.06 13.13 18.06
N TRP A 72 0.23 12.77 17.08
CA TRP A 72 0.67 12.19 15.82
C TRP A 72 0.00 12.91 14.66
N GLU A 73 0.80 13.40 13.70
CA GLU A 73 0.26 13.97 12.47
C GLU A 73 -0.14 12.85 11.50
N VAL A 74 -1.37 12.93 10.97
CA VAL A 74 -1.89 11.92 10.05
C VAL A 74 -2.56 12.57 8.86
N THR A 75 -2.33 12.00 7.67
CA THR A 75 -3.11 12.31 6.48
C THR A 75 -4.23 11.30 6.30
N SER A 76 -5.38 11.74 5.81
CA SER A 76 -6.50 10.88 5.47
C SER A 76 -7.20 11.35 4.20
N ARG A 77 -7.87 10.42 3.51
CA ARG A 77 -8.69 10.77 2.34
C ARG A 77 -10.00 11.42 2.77
N THR A 78 -10.41 12.47 2.07
CA THR A 78 -11.74 13.08 2.25
C THR A 78 -12.84 12.16 1.73
N THR A 79 -12.52 11.23 0.84
CA THR A 79 -13.41 10.25 0.22
C THR A 79 -13.50 8.94 0.99
N LYS A 80 -12.86 8.85 2.18
CA LYS A 80 -12.89 7.62 2.98
C LYS A 80 -14.32 7.21 3.33
N VAL A 81 -14.67 5.99 2.96
CA VAL A 81 -15.98 5.41 3.31
C VAL A 81 -15.99 5.08 4.81
N ALA A 82 -17.10 5.38 5.47
CA ALA A 82 -17.25 5.06 6.89
C ALA A 82 -17.33 3.54 7.12
N GLY A 83 -16.79 3.08 8.25
CA GLY A 83 -16.77 1.65 8.63
C GLY A 83 -15.44 0.98 8.32
N ASP A 84 -15.47 -0.37 8.28
CA ASP A 84 -14.29 -1.23 8.12
C ASP A 84 -13.93 -1.51 6.64
N LEU A 85 -14.57 -0.81 5.70
CA LEU A 85 -14.25 -0.95 4.29
C LEU A 85 -12.88 -0.35 3.96
N PRO A 86 -12.13 -0.96 3.03
CA PRO A 86 -10.87 -0.38 2.56
C PRO A 86 -11.12 0.89 1.75
N ASP A 87 -10.13 1.76 1.70
CA ASP A 87 -10.19 2.94 0.82
C ASP A 87 -10.01 2.57 -0.66
N ALA A 88 -9.29 1.47 -0.92
CA ALA A 88 -8.90 1.07 -2.26
C ALA A 88 -8.78 -0.45 -2.41
N VAL A 89 -8.71 -0.90 -3.64
CA VAL A 89 -8.29 -2.24 -4.03
C VAL A 89 -6.96 -2.17 -4.78
N VAL A 90 -6.12 -3.20 -4.60
CA VAL A 90 -4.92 -3.44 -5.40
C VAL A 90 -5.09 -4.81 -6.05
N ILE A 91 -4.97 -4.88 -7.36
CA ILE A 91 -5.24 -6.08 -8.13
C ILE A 91 -3.91 -6.73 -8.51
N ILE A 92 -3.77 -8.03 -8.21
CA ILE A 92 -2.65 -8.86 -8.64
C ILE A 92 -3.16 -9.72 -9.80
N PRO A 93 -3.02 -9.26 -11.06
CA PRO A 93 -3.55 -9.97 -12.21
C PRO A 93 -2.61 -11.09 -12.62
N ILE A 94 -3.14 -12.28 -12.84
CA ILE A 94 -2.43 -13.42 -13.39
C ILE A 94 -3.05 -13.77 -14.74
N LEU A 95 -2.36 -13.39 -15.82
CA LEU A 95 -2.78 -13.70 -17.18
C LEU A 95 -2.27 -15.08 -17.58
N ARG A 96 -3.19 -15.98 -17.89
CA ARG A 96 -2.92 -17.32 -18.40
C ARG A 96 -3.38 -17.46 -19.83
N ARG A 97 -2.55 -18.08 -20.65
CA ARG A 97 -2.83 -18.41 -22.05
C ARG A 97 -2.28 -19.78 -22.36
N ASN A 98 -3.00 -20.53 -23.21
CA ASN A 98 -2.52 -21.83 -23.65
C ASN A 98 -1.16 -21.67 -24.38
N LEU A 99 -0.22 -22.56 -24.08
CA LEU A 99 1.11 -22.60 -24.69
C LEU A 99 1.97 -21.34 -24.46
N HIS A 100 1.62 -20.51 -23.47
CA HIS A 100 2.39 -19.32 -23.07
C HIS A 100 2.73 -19.34 -21.58
N TYR A 101 3.75 -18.58 -21.20
CA TYR A 101 4.09 -18.36 -19.79
C TYR A 101 3.01 -17.56 -19.09
N ASP A 102 2.79 -17.85 -17.80
CA ASP A 102 1.95 -16.99 -16.95
C ASP A 102 2.59 -15.60 -16.86
N CYS A 103 1.79 -14.57 -17.11
CA CYS A 103 2.21 -13.19 -17.01
C CYS A 103 1.45 -12.44 -15.91
N THR A 104 2.01 -11.35 -15.43
CA THR A 104 1.24 -10.34 -14.70
C THR A 104 1.01 -9.12 -15.56
N ILE A 105 -0.06 -8.39 -15.30
CA ILE A 105 -0.38 -7.12 -15.93
C ILE A 105 -0.05 -6.01 -14.94
N LEU A 106 0.78 -5.08 -15.38
CA LEU A 106 1.19 -3.91 -14.62
C LEU A 106 0.72 -2.64 -15.35
N VAL A 107 0.68 -1.56 -14.62
CA VAL A 107 0.38 -0.24 -15.16
C VAL A 107 1.55 0.70 -14.93
N LYS A 108 1.86 1.50 -15.97
CA LYS A 108 2.82 2.59 -15.90
C LYS A 108 2.06 3.90 -16.03
N GLN A 109 2.18 4.76 -15.03
CA GLN A 109 1.49 6.05 -15.00
C GLN A 109 2.36 7.13 -14.37
N PHE A 110 2.10 8.39 -14.71
CA PHE A 110 2.79 9.52 -14.06
C PHE A 110 2.16 9.81 -12.70
N ARG A 111 2.97 9.78 -11.66
CA ARG A 111 2.53 10.15 -10.31
C ARG A 111 3.11 11.52 -9.92
N PRO A 112 2.27 12.55 -9.85
CA PRO A 112 2.72 13.92 -9.50
C PRO A 112 3.48 13.99 -8.18
N ALA A 113 3.14 13.16 -7.19
CA ALA A 113 3.82 13.12 -5.89
C ALA A 113 5.32 12.79 -6.00
N PHE A 114 5.72 12.03 -7.02
CA PHE A 114 7.13 11.70 -7.31
C PHE A 114 7.70 12.53 -8.46
N CYS A 115 6.87 13.26 -9.20
CA CYS A 115 7.23 13.89 -10.48
C CYS A 115 7.89 12.91 -11.45
N LYS A 116 7.46 11.63 -11.43
CA LYS A 116 8.01 10.53 -12.23
C LYS A 116 6.91 9.55 -12.66
N TYR A 117 7.25 8.73 -13.64
CA TYR A 117 6.47 7.54 -13.94
C TYR A 117 6.70 6.49 -12.86
N THR A 118 5.63 5.78 -12.51
CA THR A 118 5.62 4.67 -11.57
C THR A 118 5.20 3.39 -12.27
N ILE A 119 5.69 2.24 -11.77
CA ILE A 119 5.27 0.90 -12.16
C ILE A 119 4.51 0.32 -10.99
N GLU A 120 3.26 -0.04 -11.21
CA GLU A 120 2.31 -0.43 -10.16
C GLU A 120 1.45 -1.62 -10.60
N PHE A 121 0.85 -2.30 -9.64
CA PHE A 121 -0.32 -3.11 -9.92
C PHE A 121 -1.52 -2.22 -10.22
N PRO A 122 -2.48 -2.65 -11.08
CA PRO A 122 -3.74 -1.95 -11.25
C PRO A 122 -4.43 -1.75 -9.90
N ALA A 123 -4.96 -0.57 -9.64
CA ALA A 123 -5.52 -0.21 -8.36
C ALA A 123 -6.49 0.96 -8.47
N GLY A 124 -7.55 0.95 -7.67
CA GLY A 124 -8.47 2.07 -7.64
C GLY A 124 -9.22 2.21 -6.33
N LEU A 125 -9.90 3.34 -6.19
CA LEU A 125 -10.69 3.65 -5.01
C LEU A 125 -12.03 2.92 -5.04
N LEU A 126 -12.50 2.55 -3.85
CA LEU A 126 -13.82 1.96 -3.68
C LEU A 126 -14.88 3.06 -3.82
N ASP A 127 -15.83 2.86 -4.73
CA ASP A 127 -16.97 3.76 -4.87
C ASP A 127 -18.02 3.53 -3.76
N PRO A 128 -18.83 4.55 -3.43
CA PRO A 128 -19.93 4.36 -2.48
C PRO A 128 -20.86 3.20 -2.88
N ASN A 129 -21.12 2.29 -1.95
CA ASN A 129 -21.97 1.10 -2.13
C ASN A 129 -21.41 0.03 -3.10
N GLU A 130 -20.15 0.13 -3.50
CA GLU A 130 -19.48 -0.88 -4.30
C GLU A 130 -18.87 -1.96 -3.40
N THR A 131 -18.93 -3.22 -3.85
CA THR A 131 -18.19 -4.29 -3.17
C THR A 131 -16.72 -4.30 -3.63
N VAL A 132 -15.83 -4.77 -2.78
CA VAL A 132 -14.40 -4.90 -3.09
C VAL A 132 -14.14 -5.70 -4.38
N GLU A 133 -14.90 -6.78 -4.59
CA GLU A 133 -14.78 -7.61 -5.80
C GLU A 133 -15.27 -6.86 -7.05
N THR A 134 -16.38 -6.12 -6.95
CA THR A 134 -16.89 -5.31 -8.06
C THR A 134 -15.90 -4.23 -8.44
N CYS A 135 -15.37 -3.51 -7.44
CA CYS A 135 -14.33 -2.50 -7.62
C CYS A 135 -13.10 -3.08 -8.34
N ALA A 136 -12.61 -4.22 -7.88
CA ALA A 136 -11.43 -4.84 -8.52
C ALA A 136 -11.67 -5.21 -9.99
N LYS A 137 -12.85 -5.74 -10.32
CA LYS A 137 -13.21 -6.06 -11.71
C LYS A 137 -13.38 -4.81 -12.57
N ARG A 138 -13.98 -3.75 -12.01
CA ARG A 138 -14.15 -2.46 -12.69
C ARG A 138 -12.80 -1.82 -12.98
N GLU A 139 -11.96 -1.66 -11.97
CA GLU A 139 -10.64 -1.02 -12.10
C GLU A 139 -9.73 -1.81 -13.05
N LEU A 140 -9.71 -3.16 -12.96
CA LEU A 140 -8.97 -3.98 -13.90
C LEU A 140 -9.40 -3.70 -15.34
N LYS A 141 -10.72 -3.65 -15.60
CA LYS A 141 -11.24 -3.38 -16.95
C LYS A 141 -10.95 -1.96 -17.41
N GLU A 142 -11.08 -0.96 -16.52
CA GLU A 142 -10.87 0.45 -16.87
C GLU A 142 -9.41 0.77 -17.14
N GLU A 143 -8.49 0.28 -16.31
CA GLU A 143 -7.06 0.58 -16.45
C GLU A 143 -6.35 -0.29 -17.47
N THR A 144 -6.79 -1.53 -17.66
CA THR A 144 -6.03 -2.51 -18.46
C THR A 144 -6.80 -3.09 -19.65
N GLY A 145 -8.10 -2.94 -19.68
CA GLY A 145 -8.98 -3.56 -20.69
C GLY A 145 -9.24 -5.04 -20.46
N TYR A 146 -8.58 -5.70 -19.51
CA TYR A 146 -8.79 -7.11 -19.22
C TYR A 146 -9.99 -7.37 -18.33
N THR A 147 -10.53 -8.59 -18.44
CA THR A 147 -11.53 -9.14 -17.54
C THR A 147 -11.01 -10.41 -16.87
N GLY A 148 -11.45 -10.67 -15.65
CA GLY A 148 -10.97 -11.86 -14.93
C GLY A 148 -11.85 -12.25 -13.76
N VAL A 149 -11.45 -13.35 -13.12
CA VAL A 149 -12.14 -13.94 -11.97
C VAL A 149 -11.30 -13.75 -10.71
N VAL A 150 -11.89 -13.16 -9.66
CA VAL A 150 -11.24 -13.03 -8.36
C VAL A 150 -11.07 -14.43 -7.76
N LYS A 151 -9.85 -14.77 -7.37
CA LYS A 151 -9.48 -16.05 -6.78
C LYS A 151 -9.21 -15.94 -5.29
N HIS A 152 -8.67 -14.81 -4.85
CA HIS A 152 -8.32 -14.56 -3.46
C HIS A 152 -8.46 -13.08 -3.15
N SER A 153 -8.83 -12.77 -1.90
CA SER A 153 -8.88 -11.41 -1.37
C SER A 153 -8.32 -11.42 0.05
N THR A 154 -7.48 -10.45 0.38
CA THR A 154 -6.97 -10.27 1.75
C THR A 154 -7.99 -9.49 2.59
N PRO A 155 -7.86 -9.47 3.93
CA PRO A 155 -8.44 -8.40 4.73
C PRO A 155 -7.89 -7.03 4.36
N ALA A 156 -8.59 -5.96 4.77
CA ALA A 156 -8.07 -4.59 4.65
C ALA A 156 -6.72 -4.46 5.38
N SER A 157 -5.73 -3.90 4.70
CA SER A 157 -4.36 -3.77 5.20
C SER A 157 -3.90 -2.32 5.09
N ALA A 158 -3.10 -1.87 6.06
CA ALA A 158 -2.55 -0.52 6.06
C ALA A 158 -1.57 -0.31 4.89
N LEU A 159 -1.68 0.82 4.21
CA LEU A 159 -0.77 1.20 3.13
C LEU A 159 0.48 1.88 3.66
N ASP A 160 0.32 2.84 4.56
CA ASP A 160 1.41 3.56 5.23
C ASP A 160 0.94 4.04 6.61
N GLY A 161 0.98 3.15 7.59
CA GLY A 161 0.53 3.44 8.96
C GLY A 161 1.37 4.48 9.71
N GLY A 162 2.54 4.85 9.18
CA GLY A 162 3.40 5.91 9.74
C GLY A 162 2.92 7.32 9.41
N MET A 163 2.17 7.50 8.33
CA MET A 163 1.77 8.81 7.83
C MET A 163 0.27 8.92 7.54
N SER A 164 -0.39 7.81 7.24
CA SER A 164 -1.76 7.79 6.73
C SER A 164 -2.59 6.68 7.38
N ASN A 165 -3.89 6.89 7.48
CA ASN A 165 -4.86 5.85 7.84
C ASN A 165 -5.45 5.14 6.61
N SER A 166 -4.85 5.29 5.45
CA SER A 166 -5.32 4.66 4.21
C SER A 166 -5.11 3.16 4.24
N THR A 167 -6.12 2.44 3.77
CA THR A 167 -6.13 0.98 3.69
C THR A 167 -6.44 0.49 2.28
N ALA A 168 -5.97 -0.70 1.95
CA ALA A 168 -6.37 -1.40 0.73
C ALA A 168 -6.61 -2.88 0.99
N GLN A 169 -7.44 -3.51 0.14
CA GLN A 169 -7.48 -4.96 -0.01
C GLN A 169 -6.73 -5.38 -1.28
N PHE A 170 -6.05 -6.52 -1.19
CA PHE A 170 -5.31 -7.09 -2.32
C PHE A 170 -6.09 -8.26 -2.88
N LEU A 171 -6.36 -8.23 -4.18
CA LEU A 171 -7.12 -9.28 -4.85
C LEU A 171 -6.29 -9.94 -5.94
N THR A 172 -6.13 -11.25 -5.87
CA THR A 172 -5.60 -12.02 -6.99
C THR A 172 -6.70 -12.28 -7.99
N VAL A 173 -6.51 -11.83 -9.23
CA VAL A 173 -7.47 -12.00 -10.32
C VAL A 173 -6.83 -12.85 -11.42
N GLN A 174 -7.45 -13.97 -11.72
CA GLN A 174 -7.06 -14.81 -12.83
C GLN A 174 -7.74 -14.33 -14.11
N ILE A 175 -6.93 -14.02 -15.10
CA ILE A 175 -7.34 -13.63 -16.45
C ILE A 175 -7.13 -14.83 -17.38
N ASP A 176 -8.17 -15.26 -18.06
CA ASP A 176 -8.09 -16.22 -19.15
C ASP A 176 -7.84 -15.43 -20.44
N GLY A 177 -6.59 -15.45 -20.92
CA GLY A 177 -6.19 -14.70 -22.10
C GLY A 177 -6.61 -15.33 -23.42
N ASP A 178 -7.17 -16.55 -23.40
CA ASP A 178 -7.70 -17.19 -24.60
C ASP A 178 -9.17 -16.79 -24.85
N LEU A 179 -9.85 -16.16 -23.88
CA LEU A 179 -11.19 -15.63 -24.07
C LEU A 179 -11.17 -14.45 -25.07
N PRO A 180 -12.17 -14.35 -25.98
CA PRO A 180 -12.21 -13.31 -27.01
C PRO A 180 -12.07 -11.87 -26.49
N GLU A 181 -12.68 -11.56 -25.34
CA GLU A 181 -12.64 -10.25 -24.68
C GLU A 181 -11.27 -9.88 -24.11
N ASN A 182 -10.36 -10.86 -23.96
CA ASN A 182 -9.01 -10.67 -23.45
C ASN A 182 -7.92 -10.79 -24.53
N GLN A 183 -8.28 -11.10 -25.77
CA GLN A 183 -7.31 -11.18 -26.88
C GLN A 183 -6.88 -9.79 -27.37
N ASN A 184 -7.81 -8.83 -27.37
CA ASN A 184 -7.55 -7.43 -27.74
C ASN A 184 -8.17 -6.52 -26.67
N PRO A 185 -7.57 -6.43 -25.48
CA PRO A 185 -8.12 -5.66 -24.38
C PRO A 185 -8.10 -4.17 -24.69
N GLU A 186 -9.25 -3.49 -24.55
CA GLU A 186 -9.37 -2.04 -24.73
C GLU A 186 -9.55 -1.39 -23.36
N GLN A 187 -8.56 -0.59 -22.96
CA GLN A 187 -8.61 0.20 -21.73
C GLN A 187 -9.39 1.52 -21.95
N LYS A 188 -9.92 2.07 -20.88
CA LYS A 188 -10.60 3.38 -20.91
C LYS A 188 -9.67 4.53 -20.49
N SER A 189 -8.56 4.22 -19.81
CA SER A 189 -7.65 5.22 -19.25
C SER A 189 -6.64 5.68 -20.29
N GLU A 190 -6.69 6.96 -20.70
CA GLU A 190 -5.84 7.53 -21.75
C GLU A 190 -4.37 7.75 -21.33
N PHE A 191 -4.10 7.82 -19.99
CA PHE A 191 -2.78 8.20 -19.46
C PHE A 191 -2.06 7.05 -18.74
N ILE A 192 -2.52 5.83 -18.91
CA ILE A 192 -1.96 4.61 -18.33
C ILE A 192 -1.43 3.73 -19.48
N GLU A 193 -0.16 3.33 -19.39
CA GLU A 193 0.43 2.33 -20.26
C GLU A 193 0.33 0.95 -19.60
N VAL A 194 -0.21 -0.04 -20.32
CA VAL A 194 -0.37 -1.41 -19.81
C VAL A 194 0.85 -2.23 -20.19
N LEU A 195 1.45 -2.88 -19.21
CA LEU A 195 2.63 -3.71 -19.36
C LEU A 195 2.29 -5.17 -19.05
N THR A 196 2.63 -6.07 -19.96
CA THR A 196 2.53 -7.52 -19.75
C THR A 196 3.92 -8.06 -19.47
N VAL A 197 4.12 -8.61 -18.27
CA VAL A 197 5.42 -9.08 -17.79
C VAL A 197 5.34 -10.56 -17.43
N PRO A 198 6.22 -11.43 -17.97
CA PRO A 198 6.33 -12.82 -17.54
C PRO A 198 6.60 -12.90 -16.04
N MET A 199 5.89 -13.81 -15.35
CA MET A 199 6.00 -13.94 -13.90
C MET A 199 7.39 -14.36 -13.43
N ASP A 200 8.11 -15.12 -14.22
CA ASP A 200 9.48 -15.59 -13.93
C ASP A 200 10.55 -14.50 -14.16
N GLU A 201 10.24 -13.47 -14.96
CA GLU A 201 11.10 -12.32 -15.20
C GLU A 201 10.73 -11.09 -14.38
N LEU A 202 9.70 -11.18 -13.53
CA LEU A 202 9.11 -10.00 -12.89
C LEU A 202 10.16 -9.17 -12.13
N LEU A 203 10.96 -9.79 -11.25
CA LEU A 203 11.94 -9.06 -10.45
C LEU A 203 13.02 -8.39 -11.33
N SER A 204 13.50 -9.06 -12.38
CA SER A 204 14.50 -8.48 -13.29
C SER A 204 13.94 -7.29 -14.05
N LYS A 205 12.69 -7.37 -14.52
CA LYS A 205 12.02 -6.25 -15.20
C LYS A 205 11.79 -5.05 -14.30
N LEU A 206 11.41 -5.28 -13.04
CA LEU A 206 11.28 -4.19 -12.07
C LEU A 206 12.61 -3.48 -11.79
N ASN A 207 13.71 -4.22 -11.75
CA ASN A 207 15.06 -3.66 -11.64
C ASN A 207 15.44 -2.83 -12.88
N GLU A 208 15.11 -3.29 -14.09
CA GLU A 208 15.29 -2.53 -15.33
C GLU A 208 14.53 -1.19 -15.27
N TYR A 209 13.23 -1.20 -14.98
CA TYR A 209 12.42 0.02 -14.86
C TYR A 209 12.97 0.98 -13.80
N SER A 210 13.45 0.47 -12.66
CA SER A 210 14.08 1.29 -11.64
C SER A 210 15.37 1.94 -12.14
N THR A 211 16.20 1.22 -12.93
CA THR A 211 17.43 1.73 -13.53
C THR A 211 17.15 2.81 -14.59
N GLU A 212 16.03 2.70 -15.29
CA GLU A 212 15.54 3.71 -16.23
C GLU A 212 14.95 4.95 -15.53
N GLY A 213 14.96 4.99 -14.20
CA GLY A 213 14.55 6.14 -13.41
C GLY A 213 13.07 6.18 -13.03
N MET A 214 12.32 5.13 -13.32
CA MET A 214 10.94 4.98 -12.85
C MET A 214 10.90 4.58 -11.37
N VAL A 215 9.80 4.89 -10.70
CA VAL A 215 9.57 4.48 -9.31
C VAL A 215 8.72 3.21 -9.31
N VAL A 216 9.24 2.14 -8.75
CA VAL A 216 8.48 0.90 -8.59
C VAL A 216 7.73 0.93 -7.26
N ASP A 217 6.43 0.60 -7.30
CA ASP A 217 5.61 0.47 -6.08
C ASP A 217 6.19 -0.61 -5.15
N SER A 218 6.32 -0.28 -3.87
CA SER A 218 6.97 -1.15 -2.88
C SER A 218 6.25 -2.49 -2.70
N ARG A 219 4.92 -2.53 -2.86
CA ARG A 219 4.09 -3.74 -2.73
C ARG A 219 4.34 -4.67 -3.90
N LEU A 220 4.43 -4.12 -5.11
CA LEU A 220 4.81 -4.86 -6.31
C LEU A 220 6.23 -5.41 -6.20
N TYR A 221 7.16 -4.58 -5.71
CA TYR A 221 8.57 -5.00 -5.53
C TYR A 221 8.69 -6.12 -4.51
N MET A 222 7.99 -6.01 -3.37
CA MET A 222 7.96 -7.06 -2.35
C MET A 222 7.32 -8.34 -2.83
N TYR A 223 6.25 -8.25 -3.65
CA TYR A 223 5.63 -9.42 -4.28
C TYR A 223 6.63 -10.16 -5.18
N ALA A 224 7.31 -9.44 -6.08
CA ALA A 224 8.32 -10.01 -6.97
C ALA A 224 9.49 -10.64 -6.21
N LEU A 225 9.98 -9.97 -5.16
CA LEU A 225 11.06 -10.46 -4.32
C LEU A 225 10.66 -11.74 -3.56
N ALA A 226 9.44 -11.79 -3.03
CA ALA A 226 8.93 -12.98 -2.36
C ALA A 226 8.81 -14.18 -3.32
N MET A 227 8.34 -13.93 -4.56
CA MET A 227 8.30 -14.96 -5.59
C MET A 227 9.69 -15.51 -5.92
N GLU A 228 10.69 -14.64 -6.07
CA GLU A 228 12.06 -15.07 -6.35
C GLU A 228 12.67 -15.87 -5.20
N HIS A 229 12.44 -15.44 -3.95
CA HIS A 229 12.89 -16.19 -2.78
C HIS A 229 12.28 -17.60 -2.70
N THR A 230 11.01 -17.77 -3.08
CA THR A 230 10.34 -19.07 -3.03
C THR A 230 10.87 -20.03 -4.08
N LYS A 231 11.36 -19.57 -5.24
CA LYS A 231 12.02 -20.41 -6.25
C LYS A 231 13.25 -21.11 -5.67
N GLY A 232 14.03 -20.44 -4.82
CA GLY A 232 15.19 -21.00 -4.14
C GLY A 232 14.87 -21.95 -2.97
N MET A 233 13.66 -21.85 -2.40
CA MET A 233 13.25 -22.66 -1.22
C MET A 233 12.58 -23.98 -1.60
N VAL A 234 12.05 -24.10 -2.81
CA VAL A 234 11.39 -25.32 -3.34
C VAL A 234 12.43 -26.25 -3.98
N GLN A 235 13.55 -26.50 -3.32
CA GLN A 235 14.37 -27.67 -3.63
C GLN A 235 13.76 -28.87 -2.86
N PRO A 236 13.35 -29.97 -3.53
CA PRO A 236 12.93 -31.16 -2.82
C PRO A 236 14.10 -31.63 -1.94
N LYS A 237 13.86 -31.67 -0.62
CA LYS A 237 14.80 -32.35 0.27
C LYS A 237 14.87 -33.78 -0.22
N THR A 238 15.92 -34.15 -0.93
CA THR A 238 16.25 -35.55 -1.21
C THR A 238 16.37 -36.27 0.14
N PRO A 239 15.55 -37.29 0.40
CA PRO A 239 15.73 -38.09 1.62
C PRO A 239 17.15 -38.69 1.62
N LYS A 240 17.87 -38.48 2.72
CA LYS A 240 19.14 -39.19 2.96
C LYS A 240 18.83 -40.62 3.30
#